data_8062d5da36fae4ccd2dcaa3c41879fb0
#
_entry.id   8062d5da36fae4ccd2dcaa3c41879fb0
#
_cell.length_a   1.000
_cell.length_b   1.000
_cell.length_c   1.000
_cell.angle_alpha   90.00
_cell.angle_beta   90.00
_cell.angle_gamma   90.00
#
_symmetry.space_group_name_H-M   'P 1'
#
loop_
_entity.id
_entity.type
_entity.pdbx_description
1 polymer ?
#
loop_
_entity_poly.entity_id
_entity_poly.type
_entity_poly.pdbx_seq_one_letter_code
_entity_poly.pdbx_strand_id
1 'polypeptide(L)'
;MTPSTPDFFTHLDALIARPSISSANPDLDISNTPVIDYLAEVFEARGFSCERVKSPGTSAQTQDNEKLNLIATRGTGPGGLVLAGHTDTVP
;
A
#
# COMPACT_ATOMS: atom_id res chain seq x y z
N MET A 1 -7.43 16.38 -13.02
CA MET A 1 -6.90 17.20 -11.93
C MET A 1 -5.50 16.74 -11.59
N THR A 2 -4.52 17.64 -11.67
CA THR A 2 -3.13 17.33 -11.28
C THR A 2 -2.95 17.59 -9.78
N PRO A 3 -2.36 16.67 -9.03
CA PRO A 3 -2.04 16.95 -7.63
C PRO A 3 -1.04 18.12 -7.56
N SER A 4 -1.22 18.97 -6.58
CA SER A 4 -0.25 20.03 -6.32
C SER A 4 0.97 19.47 -5.61
N THR A 5 2.09 20.19 -5.66
CA THR A 5 3.30 19.81 -4.94
C THR A 5 3.06 19.61 -3.44
N PRO A 6 2.28 20.48 -2.75
CA PRO A 6 1.94 20.23 -1.35
C PRO A 6 1.20 18.92 -1.11
N ASP A 7 0.29 18.54 -2.02
CA ASP A 7 -0.42 17.26 -1.91
C ASP A 7 0.55 16.08 -2.02
N PHE A 8 1.49 16.15 -2.96
CA PHE A 8 2.50 15.11 -3.12
C PHE A 8 3.32 14.92 -1.83
N PHE A 9 3.85 15.99 -1.28
CA PHE A 9 4.65 15.92 -0.06
C PHE A 9 3.84 15.49 1.14
N THR A 10 2.58 15.91 1.23
CA THR A 10 1.69 15.48 2.31
C THR A 10 1.51 13.97 2.29
N HIS A 11 1.26 13.40 1.11
CA HIS A 11 1.11 11.94 0.98
C HIS A 11 2.41 11.21 1.24
N LEU A 12 3.52 11.72 0.74
CA LEU A 12 4.83 11.12 0.97
C LEU A 12 5.16 11.06 2.46
N ASP A 13 4.96 12.16 3.17
CA ASP A 13 5.18 12.22 4.62
C ASP A 13 4.28 11.23 5.36
N ALA A 14 3.02 11.13 4.96
CA ALA A 14 2.08 10.22 5.59
C ALA A 14 2.46 8.75 5.36
N LEU A 15 2.96 8.43 4.17
CA LEU A 15 3.41 7.07 3.85
C LEU A 15 4.64 6.70 4.66
N ILE A 16 5.63 7.60 4.73
CA ILE A 16 6.86 7.37 5.49
C ILE A 16 6.58 7.25 6.98
N ALA A 17 5.60 7.99 7.48
CA ALA A 17 5.21 7.93 8.89
C ALA A 17 4.57 6.62 9.31
N ARG A 18 4.20 5.77 8.34
CA ARG A 18 3.60 4.46 8.59
C ARG A 18 4.62 3.38 8.27
N PRO A 19 5.33 2.85 9.28
CA PRO A 19 6.37 1.84 9.01
C PRO A 19 5.81 0.61 8.32
N SER A 20 6.54 0.11 7.34
CA SER A 20 6.14 -1.07 6.56
C SER A 20 7.36 -1.91 6.20
N ILE A 21 8.20 -2.16 7.18
CA ILE A 21 9.46 -2.88 6.99
C ILE A 21 9.18 -4.34 6.63
N SER A 22 9.78 -4.80 5.54
CA SER A 22 9.78 -6.20 5.17
C SER A 22 11.18 -6.75 5.38
N SER A 23 11.32 -7.75 6.24
CA SER A 23 12.62 -8.28 6.63
C SER A 23 12.53 -9.78 6.92
N ALA A 24 13.61 -10.48 6.61
CA ALA A 24 13.77 -11.87 7.03
C ALA A 24 14.00 -11.98 8.54
N ASN A 25 14.40 -10.90 9.19
CA ASN A 25 14.53 -10.84 10.64
C ASN A 25 13.15 -10.57 11.27
N PRO A 26 12.57 -11.53 12.02
CA PRO A 26 11.24 -11.36 12.57
C PRO A 26 11.12 -10.20 13.57
N ASP A 27 12.22 -9.76 14.15
CA ASP A 27 12.20 -8.62 15.06
C ASP A 27 12.00 -7.28 14.32
N LEU A 28 12.28 -7.25 13.01
CA LEU A 28 12.16 -6.06 12.19
C LEU A 28 10.96 -6.11 11.26
N ASP A 29 10.46 -7.30 10.94
CA ASP A 29 9.39 -7.50 9.97
C ASP A 29 8.05 -7.08 10.57
N ILE A 30 7.34 -6.18 9.88
CA ILE A 30 6.05 -5.68 10.35
C ILE A 30 5.02 -5.73 9.24
N SER A 31 3.74 -5.67 9.62
CA SER A 31 2.64 -5.60 8.68
C SER A 31 2.65 -4.29 7.91
N ASN A 32 2.26 -4.34 6.64
CA ASN A 32 2.06 -3.15 5.83
C ASN A 32 0.61 -2.67 5.85
N THR A 33 -0.24 -3.24 6.71
CA THR A 33 -1.65 -2.88 6.78
C THR A 33 -1.86 -1.37 6.94
N PRO A 34 -1.16 -0.66 7.83
CA PRO A 34 -1.38 0.78 7.97
C PRO A 34 -1.12 1.58 6.70
N VAL A 35 -0.07 1.25 5.94
CA VAL A 35 0.22 1.98 4.70
C VAL A 35 -0.78 1.59 3.60
N ILE A 36 -1.19 0.34 3.56
CA ILE A 36 -2.21 -0.11 2.60
C ILE A 36 -3.55 0.55 2.88
N ASP A 37 -3.96 0.64 4.13
CA ASP A 37 -5.20 1.32 4.51
C ASP A 37 -5.17 2.79 4.13
N TYR A 38 -4.05 3.47 4.35
CA TYR A 38 -3.90 4.86 3.94
C TYR A 38 -4.02 5.01 2.43
N LEU A 39 -3.34 4.17 1.66
CA LEU A 39 -3.40 4.23 0.20
C LEU A 39 -4.80 3.94 -0.32
N ALA A 40 -5.48 2.95 0.25
CA ALA A 40 -6.85 2.64 -0.15
C ALA A 40 -7.76 3.86 0.05
N GLU A 41 -7.64 4.53 1.18
CA GLU A 41 -8.41 5.71 1.47
C GLU A 41 -8.15 6.84 0.46
N VAL A 42 -6.87 7.06 0.12
CA VAL A 42 -6.48 8.07 -0.87
C VAL A 42 -7.07 7.74 -2.25
N PHE A 43 -6.95 6.49 -2.68
CA PHE A 43 -7.45 6.09 -4.01
C PHE A 43 -8.97 6.08 -4.06
N GLU A 44 -9.64 5.61 -3.00
CA GLU A 44 -11.10 5.61 -2.95
C GLU A 44 -11.66 7.04 -3.03
N ALA A 45 -11.00 7.99 -2.39
CA ALA A 45 -11.38 9.40 -2.45
C ALA A 45 -11.25 9.96 -3.87
N ARG A 46 -10.51 9.31 -4.75
CA ARG A 46 -10.31 9.70 -6.14
C ARG A 46 -11.09 8.84 -7.12
N GLY A 47 -12.04 8.07 -6.65
CA GLY A 47 -12.94 7.29 -7.50
C GLY A 47 -12.41 5.92 -7.90
N PHE A 48 -11.38 5.42 -7.25
CA PHE A 48 -10.88 4.06 -7.49
C PHE A 48 -11.65 3.06 -6.64
N SER A 49 -11.83 1.86 -7.18
CA SER A 49 -12.23 0.68 -6.41
C SER A 49 -10.97 0.00 -5.91
N CYS A 50 -10.92 -0.30 -4.63
CA CYS A 50 -9.74 -0.89 -4.02
C CYS A 50 -10.02 -2.30 -3.53
N GLU A 51 -9.08 -3.21 -3.81
CA GLU A 51 -9.10 -4.58 -3.34
C GLU A 51 -7.81 -4.85 -2.58
N ARG A 52 -7.94 -5.42 -1.39
CA ARG A 52 -6.80 -5.86 -0.60
C ARG A 52 -6.62 -7.35 -0.77
N VAL A 53 -5.45 -7.75 -1.25
CA VAL A 53 -5.14 -9.16 -1.51
C VAL A 53 -4.01 -9.57 -0.59
N LYS A 54 -4.29 -10.52 0.28
CA LYS A 54 -3.29 -11.03 1.22
C LYS A 54 -2.23 -11.81 0.45
N SER A 55 -0.96 -11.48 0.69
CA SER A 55 0.13 -12.24 0.13
C SER A 55 0.17 -13.65 0.71
N PRO A 56 0.49 -14.68 -0.08
CA PRO A 56 0.72 -16.00 0.47
C PRO A 56 1.84 -15.91 1.49
N GLY A 57 1.50 -16.27 2.73
CA GLY A 57 2.45 -16.21 3.82
C GLY A 57 3.02 -17.56 4.17
N THR A 58 4.05 -17.56 4.99
CA THR A 58 4.54 -18.76 5.64
C THR A 58 3.65 -19.07 6.85
N SER A 59 3.80 -20.25 7.40
CA SER A 59 3.08 -20.65 8.61
C SER A 59 3.40 -19.75 9.82
N ALA A 60 4.50 -19.00 9.76
CA ALA A 60 4.89 -18.06 10.80
C ALA A 60 4.24 -16.69 10.67
N GLN A 61 3.48 -16.44 9.60
CA GLN A 61 2.86 -15.14 9.41
C GLN A 61 1.69 -14.95 10.36
N THR A 62 1.66 -13.79 11.03
CA THR A 62 0.61 -13.40 11.98
C THR A 62 0.00 -12.07 11.53
N GLN A 63 -0.98 -11.56 12.30
CA GLN A 63 -1.54 -10.24 12.04
C GLN A 63 -0.49 -9.13 12.15
N ASP A 64 0.52 -9.33 13.00
CA ASP A 64 1.55 -8.31 13.22
C ASP A 64 2.49 -8.15 12.04
N ASN A 65 2.61 -9.18 11.19
CA ASN A 65 3.48 -9.13 10.02
C ASN A 65 2.73 -9.50 8.72
N GLU A 66 1.42 -9.38 8.72
CA GLU A 66 0.60 -9.65 7.54
C GLU A 66 0.98 -8.70 6.41
N LYS A 67 1.15 -9.25 5.21
CA LYS A 67 1.47 -8.48 4.02
C LYS A 67 0.28 -8.46 3.07
N LEU A 68 -0.12 -7.28 2.68
CA LEU A 68 -1.23 -7.05 1.76
C LEU A 68 -0.72 -6.42 0.47
N ASN A 69 -1.37 -6.77 -0.62
CA ASN A 69 -1.25 -6.06 -1.89
C ASN A 69 -2.52 -5.24 -2.09
N LEU A 70 -2.37 -4.02 -2.58
CA LEU A 70 -3.51 -3.17 -2.92
C LEU A 70 -3.66 -3.13 -4.43
N ILE A 71 -4.85 -3.44 -4.90
CA ILE A 71 -5.22 -3.29 -6.29
C ILE A 71 -6.28 -2.20 -6.37
N ALA A 72 -5.92 -1.07 -6.98
CA ALA A 72 -6.83 0.06 -7.15
C ALA A 72 -7.15 0.19 -8.64
N THR A 73 -8.43 0.17 -8.97
CA THR A 73 -8.91 0.17 -10.35
C THR A 73 -9.88 1.30 -10.56
N ARG A 74 -9.73 2.01 -11.68
CA ARG A 74 -10.66 3.06 -12.09
C ARG A 74 -10.95 2.92 -13.58
N GLY A 75 -12.22 3.08 -13.92
CA GLY A 75 -12.68 2.98 -15.31
C GLY A 75 -13.16 1.58 -15.66
N THR A 76 -13.61 1.43 -16.89
CA THR A 76 -14.20 0.18 -17.40
C THR A 76 -13.73 -0.07 -18.82
N GLY A 77 -13.94 -1.29 -19.29
CA GLY A 77 -13.61 -1.69 -20.65
C GLY A 77 -12.26 -2.39 -20.76
N PRO A 78 -11.94 -2.91 -21.95
CA PRO A 78 -10.70 -3.64 -22.17
C PRO A 78 -9.49 -2.69 -22.33
N GLY A 79 -8.33 -3.19 -22.02
CA GLY A 79 -7.09 -2.45 -22.13
C GLY A 79 -6.87 -1.53 -20.93
N GLY A 80 -5.94 -0.62 -21.07
CA GLY A 80 -5.65 0.36 -20.02
C GLY A 80 -4.18 0.40 -19.63
N LEU A 81 -3.90 1.07 -18.53
CA LEU A 81 -2.56 1.25 -18.00
C LEU A 81 -2.47 0.67 -16.59
N VAL A 82 -1.45 -0.11 -16.35
CA VAL A 82 -1.15 -0.63 -15.01
C VAL A 82 0.14 0.02 -14.51
N LEU A 83 0.07 0.61 -13.33
CA LEU A 83 1.25 1.11 -12.61
C LEU A 83 1.51 0.20 -11.43
N ALA A 84 2.75 -0.21 -11.26
CA ALA A 84 3.14 -1.10 -10.17
C ALA A 84 4.25 -0.46 -9.35
N GLY A 85 4.14 -0.59 -8.04
CA GLY A 85 5.13 -0.08 -7.11
C GLY A 85 5.11 -0.88 -5.84
N HIS A 86 6.02 -0.56 -4.92
CA HIS A 86 6.10 -1.24 -3.64
C HIS A 86 5.90 -0.24 -2.49
N THR A 87 5.54 -0.77 -1.33
CA THR A 87 5.30 0.03 -0.13
C THR A 87 6.28 -0.29 1.00
N ASP A 88 7.10 -1.32 0.85
CA ASP A 88 8.03 -1.68 1.91
C ASP A 88 9.14 -0.64 2.07
N THR A 89 9.52 -0.43 3.31
CA THR A 89 10.57 0.52 3.68
C THR A 89 11.69 -0.19 4.44
N VAL A 90 12.79 0.51 4.63
CA VAL A 90 13.92 0.01 5.41
C VAL A 90 13.84 0.53 6.84
N PRO A 91 14.49 -0.16 7.78
CA PRO A 91 14.54 0.31 9.17
C PRO A 91 15.19 1.68 9.31
#